data_c39b9a498546eedd9596a776d155a7eb
#
_entry.id   c39b9a498546eedd9596a776d155a7eb
#
_cell.length_a   1.000
_cell.length_b   1.000
_cell.length_c   1.000
_cell.angle_alpha   90.00
_cell.angle_beta   90.00
_cell.angle_gamma   90.00
#
_symmetry.space_group_name_H-M   'P 1'
#
loop_
_entity.id
_entity.type
_entity.pdbx_description
1 polymer ?
#
loop_
_entity_poly.entity_id
_entity_poly.type
_entity_poly.pdbx_seq_one_letter_code
_entity_poly.pdbx_strand_id
1 'polypeptide(L)'
;MTDRKKTLLHLIIGIAGAMAGSFCVISFNANLLMKLPLVPRMAAMLFTYWIVAAVPFVIMLAAKDRPSDYGLSGEKLLKQVITGIITGLCMSFVLTLLPIFAGKGDWVSNGHEYQYLWQFIYDFVYFICAVSLTEEFVFRGFIYGKIRILS
;
A
#
# COMPACT_ATOMS: atom_id res chain seq x y z
N MET A 1 15.27 -6.31 -28.55
CA MET A 1 13.87 -6.05 -28.10
C MET A 1 13.68 -4.55 -28.05
N THR A 2 12.68 -3.99 -28.70
CA THR A 2 12.43 -2.54 -28.67
C THR A 2 12.15 -2.11 -27.22
N ASP A 3 12.58 -0.92 -26.81
CA ASP A 3 12.42 -0.41 -25.45
C ASP A 3 10.97 -0.47 -24.95
N ARG A 4 10.01 -0.23 -25.85
CA ARG A 4 8.58 -0.36 -25.58
C ARG A 4 8.15 -1.78 -25.17
N LYS A 5 8.65 -2.81 -25.87
CA LYS A 5 8.36 -4.22 -25.52
C LYS A 5 8.96 -4.60 -24.18
N LYS A 6 10.15 -4.09 -23.87
CA LYS A 6 10.80 -4.31 -22.57
C LYS A 6 10.01 -3.65 -21.43
N THR A 7 9.56 -2.42 -21.63
CA THR A 7 8.74 -1.69 -20.64
C THR A 7 7.41 -2.40 -20.38
N LEU A 8 6.75 -2.88 -21.45
CA LEU A 8 5.51 -3.66 -21.33
C LEU A 8 5.73 -4.97 -20.55
N LEU A 9 6.81 -5.68 -20.86
CA LEU A 9 7.17 -6.91 -20.12
C LEU A 9 7.41 -6.63 -18.64
N HIS A 10 8.17 -5.57 -18.31
CA HIS A 10 8.39 -5.16 -16.94
C HIS A 10 7.09 -4.82 -16.21
N LEU A 11 6.17 -4.13 -16.89
CA LEU A 11 4.85 -3.81 -16.34
C LEU A 11 4.05 -5.07 -16.00
N ILE A 12 3.95 -6.02 -16.95
CA ILE A 12 3.22 -7.28 -16.74
C ILE A 12 3.83 -8.09 -15.60
N ILE A 13 5.15 -8.26 -15.58
CA ILE A 13 5.86 -9.01 -14.53
C ILE A 13 5.68 -8.31 -13.18
N GLY A 14 5.76 -6.98 -13.14
CA GLY A 14 5.57 -6.21 -11.91
C GLY A 14 4.16 -6.34 -11.34
N ILE A 15 3.12 -6.27 -12.17
CA ILE A 15 1.73 -6.48 -11.74
C ILE A 15 1.54 -7.91 -11.23
N ALA A 16 1.97 -8.91 -12.00
CA ALA A 16 1.87 -10.31 -11.59
C ALA A 16 2.62 -10.57 -10.28
N GLY A 17 3.80 -9.97 -10.11
CA GLY A 17 4.60 -10.06 -8.90
C GLY A 17 3.92 -9.39 -7.69
N ALA A 18 3.29 -8.22 -7.87
CA ALA A 18 2.54 -7.57 -6.82
C ALA A 18 1.31 -8.39 -6.40
N MET A 19 0.58 -8.97 -7.36
CA MET A 19 -0.54 -9.88 -7.07
C MET A 19 -0.09 -11.14 -6.32
N ALA A 20 0.99 -11.76 -6.76
CA ALA A 20 1.59 -12.91 -6.06
C ALA A 20 2.06 -12.53 -4.65
N GLY A 21 2.68 -11.37 -4.50
CA GLY A 21 3.08 -10.80 -3.21
C GLY A 21 1.90 -10.60 -2.27
N SER A 22 0.79 -10.05 -2.76
CA SER A 22 -0.45 -9.89 -1.97
C SER A 22 -1.00 -11.24 -1.51
N PHE A 23 -1.02 -12.23 -2.38
CA PHE A 23 -1.42 -13.60 -2.02
C PHE A 23 -0.50 -14.21 -0.98
N CYS A 24 0.82 -14.03 -1.13
CA CYS A 24 1.80 -14.48 -0.13
C CYS A 24 1.58 -13.82 1.23
N VAL A 25 1.33 -12.50 1.28
CA VAL A 25 1.05 -11.77 2.53
C VAL A 25 -0.18 -12.31 3.21
N ILE A 26 -1.29 -12.50 2.48
CA ILE A 26 -2.54 -13.05 3.02
C ILE A 26 -2.31 -14.46 3.57
N SER A 27 -1.67 -15.33 2.80
CA SER A 27 -1.39 -16.71 3.19
C SER A 27 -0.44 -16.80 4.39
N PHE A 28 0.58 -15.95 4.43
CA PHE A 28 1.54 -15.89 5.52
C PHE A 28 0.90 -15.37 6.81
N ASN A 29 0.06 -14.33 6.71
CA ASN A 29 -0.70 -13.82 7.85
C ASN A 29 -1.63 -14.89 8.42
N ALA A 30 -2.44 -15.55 7.58
CA ALA A 30 -3.40 -16.54 8.02
C ALA A 30 -2.75 -17.79 8.65
N ASN A 31 -1.64 -18.27 8.10
CA ASN A 31 -1.07 -19.55 8.49
C ASN A 31 0.03 -19.46 9.55
N LEU A 32 0.80 -18.38 9.56
CA LEU A 32 1.98 -18.23 10.41
C LEU A 32 1.85 -17.10 11.42
N LEU A 33 1.58 -15.88 10.96
CA LEU A 33 1.58 -14.72 11.85
C LEU A 33 0.49 -14.77 12.91
N MET A 34 -0.68 -15.34 12.60
CA MET A 34 -1.76 -15.50 13.58
C MET A 34 -1.41 -16.44 14.74
N LYS A 35 -0.39 -17.28 14.56
CA LYS A 35 0.11 -18.19 15.63
C LYS A 35 1.14 -17.51 16.54
N LEU A 36 1.65 -16.36 16.17
CA LEU A 36 2.63 -15.62 16.97
C LEU A 36 1.93 -14.86 18.11
N PRO A 37 2.63 -14.64 19.24
CA PRO A 37 2.20 -13.69 20.26
C PRO A 37 1.99 -12.30 19.65
N LEU A 38 1.17 -11.47 20.31
CA LEU A 38 0.71 -10.18 19.77
C LEU A 38 1.85 -9.28 19.28
N VAL A 39 2.85 -9.01 20.14
CA VAL A 39 3.93 -8.05 19.83
C VAL A 39 4.82 -8.49 18.65
N PRO A 40 5.38 -9.73 18.61
CA PRO A 40 6.14 -10.17 17.45
C PRO A 40 5.29 -10.28 16.19
N ARG A 41 4.00 -10.62 16.28
CA ARG A 41 3.08 -10.60 15.15
C ARG A 41 2.95 -9.20 14.56
N MET A 42 2.71 -8.20 15.39
CA MET A 42 2.60 -6.81 14.95
C MET A 42 3.88 -6.32 14.27
N ALA A 43 5.04 -6.59 14.88
CA ALA A 43 6.33 -6.24 14.27
C ALA A 43 6.52 -6.91 12.90
N ALA A 44 6.20 -8.21 12.80
CA ALA A 44 6.30 -8.93 11.53
C ALA A 44 5.35 -8.38 10.46
N MET A 45 4.13 -8.01 10.80
CA MET A 45 3.15 -7.45 9.86
C MET A 45 3.64 -6.15 9.20
N LEU A 46 4.33 -5.28 9.93
CA LEU A 46 4.92 -4.05 9.39
C LEU A 46 5.87 -4.31 8.21
N PHE A 47 6.61 -5.41 8.25
CA PHE A 47 7.61 -5.72 7.23
C PHE A 47 7.08 -6.64 6.13
N THR A 48 6.18 -7.58 6.48
CA THR A 48 5.68 -8.57 5.51
C THR A 48 4.86 -7.94 4.40
N TYR A 49 4.18 -6.82 4.67
CA TYR A 49 3.38 -6.14 3.64
C TYR A 49 4.25 -5.61 2.47
N TRP A 50 5.51 -5.28 2.72
CA TRP A 50 6.46 -4.84 1.68
C TRP A 50 6.79 -5.92 0.65
N ILE A 51 6.45 -7.19 0.89
CA ILE A 51 6.56 -8.29 -0.09
C ILE A 51 5.77 -7.97 -1.36
N VAL A 52 4.66 -7.25 -1.25
CA VAL A 52 3.85 -6.79 -2.40
C VAL A 52 4.66 -5.91 -3.36
N ALA A 53 5.55 -5.08 -2.83
CA ALA A 53 6.40 -4.20 -3.61
C ALA A 53 7.72 -4.85 -4.07
N ALA A 54 8.06 -6.05 -3.60
CA ALA A 54 9.37 -6.65 -3.83
C ALA A 54 9.71 -6.80 -5.32
N VAL A 55 8.81 -7.37 -6.12
CA VAL A 55 9.06 -7.56 -7.57
C VAL A 55 9.11 -6.24 -8.32
N PRO A 56 8.15 -5.30 -8.18
CA PRO A 56 8.27 -3.95 -8.72
C PRO A 56 9.59 -3.26 -8.36
N PHE A 57 10.02 -3.36 -7.10
CA PHE A 57 11.27 -2.75 -6.63
C PHE A 57 12.50 -3.36 -7.30
N VAL A 58 12.57 -4.69 -7.40
CA VAL A 58 13.68 -5.39 -8.09
C VAL A 58 13.73 -4.99 -9.57
N ILE A 59 12.58 -4.89 -10.24
CA ILE A 59 12.53 -4.46 -11.65
C ILE A 59 13.04 -3.02 -11.79
N MET A 60 12.65 -2.11 -10.90
CA MET A 60 13.11 -0.73 -10.91
C MET A 60 14.64 -0.66 -10.76
N LEU A 61 15.22 -1.41 -9.82
CA LEU A 61 16.67 -1.48 -9.62
C LEU A 61 17.39 -2.07 -10.84
N ALA A 62 16.88 -3.18 -11.39
CA ALA A 62 17.48 -3.85 -12.55
C ALA A 62 17.42 -2.99 -13.82
N ALA A 63 16.35 -2.20 -13.98
CA ALA A 63 16.20 -1.26 -15.08
C ALA A 63 17.04 0.01 -14.89
N LYS A 64 17.63 0.24 -13.70
CA LYS A 64 18.33 1.48 -13.30
C LYS A 64 17.45 2.72 -13.44
N ASP A 65 16.15 2.55 -13.23
CA ASP A 65 15.20 3.65 -13.29
C ASP A 65 15.40 4.58 -12.09
N ARG A 66 15.20 5.88 -12.30
CA ARG A 66 15.31 6.86 -11.21
C ARG A 66 13.99 6.92 -10.43
N PRO A 67 14.01 6.97 -9.09
CA PRO A 67 12.79 7.13 -8.30
C PRO A 67 11.94 8.34 -8.71
N SER A 68 12.59 9.44 -9.15
CA SER A 68 11.93 10.64 -9.67
C SER A 68 11.05 10.37 -10.91
N ASP A 69 11.43 9.39 -11.75
CA ASP A 69 10.69 9.04 -12.97
C ASP A 69 9.33 8.39 -12.62
N TYR A 70 9.22 7.88 -11.41
CA TYR A 70 8.03 7.29 -10.82
C TYR A 70 7.24 8.25 -9.91
N GLY A 71 7.55 9.54 -9.96
CA GLY A 71 6.86 10.55 -9.14
C GLY A 71 7.26 10.53 -7.66
N LEU A 72 8.27 9.75 -7.28
CA LEU A 72 8.83 9.71 -5.94
C LEU A 72 9.85 10.87 -5.76
N SER A 73 9.40 12.09 -5.98
CA SER A 73 10.22 13.28 -5.77
C SER A 73 9.77 14.02 -4.53
N GLY A 74 10.74 14.51 -3.74
CA GLY A 74 10.44 15.31 -2.54
C GLY A 74 9.97 16.75 -2.83
N GLU A 75 9.95 17.16 -4.10
CA GLU A 75 9.74 18.59 -4.50
C GLU A 75 8.38 19.18 -4.12
N LYS A 76 7.41 18.39 -3.76
CA LYS A 76 6.06 18.86 -3.35
C LYS A 76 5.50 18.04 -2.21
N LEU A 77 6.37 17.48 -1.37
CA LEU A 77 5.99 16.56 -0.32
C LEU A 77 4.88 17.13 0.58
N LEU A 78 5.04 18.36 1.05
CA LEU A 78 4.03 18.99 1.91
C LEU A 78 2.66 19.10 1.22
N LYS A 79 2.64 19.51 -0.05
CA LYS A 79 1.39 19.59 -0.82
C LYS A 79 0.76 18.21 -1.01
N GLN A 80 1.57 17.19 -1.27
CA GLN A 80 1.10 15.81 -1.42
C GLN A 80 0.52 15.28 -0.11
N VAL A 81 1.18 15.53 1.01
CA VAL A 81 0.70 15.14 2.36
C VAL A 81 -0.63 15.83 2.68
N ILE A 82 -0.72 17.15 2.50
CA ILE A 82 -1.96 17.90 2.75
C ILE A 82 -3.10 17.39 1.85
N THR A 83 -2.84 17.20 0.57
CA THR A 83 -3.85 16.68 -0.37
C THR A 83 -4.28 15.27 0.03
N GLY A 84 -3.34 14.40 0.43
CA GLY A 84 -3.63 13.05 0.91
C GLY A 84 -4.51 13.06 2.17
N ILE A 85 -4.21 13.90 3.14
CA ILE A 85 -5.01 14.06 4.36
C ILE A 85 -6.43 14.53 4.02
N ILE A 86 -6.57 15.57 3.21
CA ILE A 86 -7.89 16.09 2.82
C ILE A 86 -8.70 15.02 2.07
N THR A 87 -8.08 14.36 1.09
CA THR A 87 -8.74 13.29 0.33
C THR A 87 -9.14 12.13 1.24
N GLY A 88 -8.27 11.70 2.15
CA GLY A 88 -8.54 10.64 3.11
C GLY A 88 -9.72 10.98 4.03
N LEU A 89 -9.77 12.21 4.56
CA LEU A 89 -10.88 12.68 5.38
C LEU A 89 -12.19 12.73 4.59
N CYS A 90 -12.17 13.24 3.36
CA CYS A 90 -13.35 13.24 2.49
C CYS A 90 -13.86 11.83 2.18
N MET A 91 -12.95 10.90 1.86
CA MET A 91 -13.32 9.51 1.60
C MET A 91 -13.86 8.82 2.85
N SER A 92 -13.27 9.04 4.01
CA SER A 92 -13.77 8.51 5.29
C SER A 92 -15.16 9.07 5.60
N PHE A 93 -15.40 10.35 5.35
CA PHE A 93 -16.72 10.94 5.51
C PHE A 93 -17.75 10.26 4.60
N VAL A 94 -17.45 10.16 3.30
CA VAL A 94 -18.40 9.62 2.31
C VAL A 94 -18.64 8.12 2.51
N LEU A 95 -17.59 7.34 2.77
CA LEU A 95 -17.70 5.88 2.80
C LEU A 95 -18.07 5.33 4.18
N THR A 96 -17.81 6.07 5.23
CA THR A 96 -18.03 5.60 6.61
C THR A 96 -19.10 6.42 7.33
N LEU A 97 -18.89 7.71 7.49
CA LEU A 97 -19.78 8.54 8.31
C LEU A 97 -21.14 8.76 7.65
N LEU A 98 -21.18 9.02 6.34
CA LEU A 98 -22.44 9.26 5.65
C LEU A 98 -23.40 8.05 5.70
N PRO A 99 -22.98 6.79 5.45
CA PRO A 99 -23.83 5.61 5.66
C PRO A 99 -24.32 5.45 7.10
N ILE A 100 -23.48 5.73 8.11
CA ILE A 100 -23.86 5.67 9.52
C ILE A 100 -24.97 6.69 9.82
N PHE A 101 -24.78 7.94 9.42
CA PHE A 101 -25.80 8.98 9.60
C PHE A 101 -27.08 8.70 8.82
N ALA A 102 -27.01 7.98 7.71
CA ALA A 102 -28.17 7.54 6.93
C ALA A 102 -28.86 6.30 7.52
N GLY A 103 -28.43 5.80 8.69
CA GLY A 103 -28.96 4.59 9.33
C GLY A 103 -28.68 3.29 8.58
N LYS A 104 -27.69 3.30 7.70
CA LYS A 104 -27.28 2.12 6.86
C LYS A 104 -25.96 1.52 7.28
N GLY A 105 -25.40 1.90 8.41
CA GLY A 105 -24.14 1.40 8.93
C GLY A 105 -24.08 1.50 10.45
N ASP A 106 -23.26 0.67 11.04
CA ASP A 106 -23.00 0.66 12.47
C ASP A 106 -21.76 1.47 12.84
N TRP A 107 -21.76 2.07 14.02
CA TRP A 107 -20.60 2.79 14.56
C TRP A 107 -19.44 1.86 14.90
N VAL A 108 -19.70 0.56 15.03
CA VAL A 108 -18.70 -0.46 15.31
C VAL A 108 -18.39 -1.21 14.03
N SER A 109 -17.25 -0.93 13.45
CA SER A 109 -16.72 -1.65 12.30
C SER A 109 -16.16 -2.99 12.77
N ASN A 110 -16.85 -4.09 12.47
CA ASN A 110 -16.31 -5.46 12.43
C ASN A 110 -15.47 -5.95 13.63
N GLY A 111 -15.86 -5.57 14.86
CA GLY A 111 -15.30 -6.19 16.07
C GLY A 111 -13.84 -5.84 16.41
N HIS A 112 -13.29 -4.77 15.85
CA HIS A 112 -12.03 -4.22 16.33
C HIS A 112 -12.30 -3.24 17.49
N GLU A 113 -12.43 -3.80 18.68
CA GLU A 113 -12.45 -3.00 19.90
C GLU A 113 -11.00 -2.74 20.34
N TYR A 114 -10.58 -1.49 20.28
CA TYR A 114 -9.30 -1.07 20.85
C TYR A 114 -9.42 -1.03 22.37
N GLN A 115 -8.73 -1.93 23.06
CA GLN A 115 -8.67 -1.92 24.50
C GLN A 115 -7.70 -0.86 25.04
N TYR A 116 -6.69 -0.49 24.24
CA TYR A 116 -5.63 0.44 24.61
C TYR A 116 -5.32 1.39 23.45
N LEU A 117 -5.00 2.64 23.78
CA LEU A 117 -4.62 3.67 22.80
C LEU A 117 -3.44 3.27 21.90
N TRP A 118 -2.48 2.52 22.42
CA TRP A 118 -1.33 2.07 21.62
C TRP A 118 -1.71 1.15 20.46
N GLN A 119 -2.79 0.39 20.56
CA GLN A 119 -3.30 -0.45 19.47
C GLN A 119 -3.77 0.42 18.29
N PHE A 120 -4.50 1.49 18.59
CA PHE A 120 -4.92 2.47 17.60
C PHE A 120 -3.70 3.16 16.95
N ILE A 121 -2.71 3.58 17.77
CA ILE A 121 -1.47 4.18 17.24
C ILE A 121 -0.72 3.19 16.34
N TYR A 122 -0.64 1.92 16.74
CA TYR A 122 -0.01 0.90 15.91
C TYR A 122 -0.72 0.75 14.56
N ASP A 123 -2.04 0.61 14.54
CA ASP A 123 -2.79 0.46 13.30
C ASP A 123 -2.61 1.67 12.39
N PHE A 124 -2.59 2.87 12.96
CA PHE A 124 -2.31 4.08 12.20
C PHE A 124 -0.90 4.04 11.57
N VAL A 125 0.12 3.65 12.32
CA VAL A 125 1.49 3.49 11.81
C VAL A 125 1.55 2.37 10.75
N TYR A 126 0.88 1.25 10.97
CA TYR A 126 0.81 0.15 10.03
C TYR A 126 0.18 0.56 8.70
N PHE A 127 -0.96 1.25 8.73
CA PHE A 127 -1.61 1.74 7.52
C PHE A 127 -0.75 2.73 6.76
N ILE A 128 -0.08 3.64 7.43
CA ILE A 128 0.79 4.61 6.75
C ILE A 128 2.07 3.94 6.24
N CYS A 129 2.82 3.26 7.10
CA CYS A 129 4.17 2.79 6.79
C CYS A 129 4.20 1.48 6.00
N ALA A 130 3.23 0.59 6.22
CA ALA A 130 3.20 -0.68 5.51
C ALA A 130 2.23 -0.63 4.32
N VAL A 131 0.97 -0.28 4.52
CA VAL A 131 -0.05 -0.36 3.47
C VAL A 131 0.10 0.79 2.48
N SER A 132 -0.11 2.04 2.93
CA SER A 132 -0.16 3.20 2.03
C SER A 132 1.12 3.44 1.26
N LEU A 133 2.29 3.36 1.90
CA LEU A 133 3.57 3.55 1.21
C LEU A 133 3.83 2.44 0.18
N THR A 134 3.50 1.19 0.50
CA THR A 134 3.65 0.07 -0.42
C THR A 134 2.71 0.22 -1.63
N GLU A 135 1.46 0.55 -1.39
CA GLU A 135 0.47 0.78 -2.46
C GLU A 135 0.83 1.99 -3.33
N GLU A 136 1.22 3.11 -2.74
CA GLU A 136 1.71 4.28 -3.49
C GLU A 136 2.90 3.92 -4.36
N PHE A 137 3.87 3.17 -3.83
CA PHE A 137 5.02 2.73 -4.59
C PHE A 137 4.62 1.83 -5.77
N VAL A 138 3.74 0.84 -5.55
CA VAL A 138 3.33 -0.11 -6.59
C VAL A 138 2.44 0.57 -7.63
N PHE A 139 1.37 1.24 -7.22
CA PHE A 139 0.37 1.78 -8.14
C PHE A 139 0.81 3.09 -8.78
N ARG A 140 1.15 4.08 -7.97
CA ARG A 140 1.50 5.41 -8.47
C ARG A 140 2.95 5.48 -8.93
N GLY A 141 3.85 4.89 -8.19
CA GLY A 141 5.24 4.80 -8.59
C GLY A 141 5.39 3.90 -9.81
N PHE A 142 5.35 2.59 -9.61
CA PHE A 142 5.74 1.63 -10.63
C PHE A 142 4.75 1.52 -11.80
N ILE A 143 3.48 1.19 -11.53
CA ILE A 143 2.49 0.91 -12.60
C ILE A 143 2.25 2.16 -13.42
N TYR A 144 1.87 3.27 -12.80
CA TYR A 144 1.61 4.51 -13.50
C TYR A 144 2.85 5.05 -14.21
N GLY A 145 4.04 4.97 -13.59
CA GLY A 145 5.30 5.36 -14.20
C GLY A 145 5.58 4.58 -15.49
N LYS A 146 5.40 3.26 -15.49
CA LYS A 146 5.59 2.43 -16.70
C LYS A 146 4.53 2.70 -17.77
N ILE A 147 3.26 2.92 -17.39
CA ILE A 147 2.19 3.29 -18.34
C ILE A 147 2.52 4.62 -19.03
N ARG A 148 3.00 5.62 -18.29
CA ARG A 148 3.39 6.93 -18.84
C ARG A 148 4.51 6.84 -19.87
N ILE A 149 5.44 5.89 -19.71
CA ILE A 149 6.51 5.65 -20.69
C ILE A 149 5.97 4.97 -21.97
N LEU A 150 4.86 4.22 -21.85
CA LEU A 150 4.24 3.51 -22.96
C LEU A 150 3.29 4.38 -23.79
N SER A 151 2.72 5.41 -23.18
CA SER A 151 1.83 6.38 -23.86
C SER A 151 2.64 7.39 -24.67
#